data_914ade035b520b2cf7d351b1ef816b14
#
_entry.id   914ade035b520b2cf7d351b1ef816b14
#
_cell.length_a   1.000
_cell.length_b   1.000
_cell.length_c   1.000
_cell.angle_alpha   90.00
_cell.angle_beta   90.00
_cell.angle_gamma   90.00
#
_symmetry.space_group_name_H-M   'P 1'
#
loop_
_entity.id
_entity.type
_entity.pdbx_description
1 polymer ?
#
loop_
_entity_poly.entity_id
_entity_poly.type
_entity_poly.pdbx_seq_one_letter_code
_entity_poly.pdbx_strand_id
1 'polypeptide(L)'
;KLYSLCFSDGKTRVSLETAIDEQKINKEIPFHTAVYDAIYTARVFEVIDFERVKRYTSVDTYCIPDNKEEEFFFNYGTYTKYISRGFPEREMIMKDSRVRSMHCCVCGRNVKRVIKWYSIGNQRMYCGVGFCEQHGYVKGKVKVRMTHDNLWYGIKILKLTDEEGAVQIRDRQIINREKRRERRHREMERRLKEAAESESETT
;
A
#
# COMPACT_ATOMS: atom_id res chain seq x y z
N LYS A 1 -16.64 -5.06 -1.76
CA LYS A 1 -15.81 -4.65 -2.91
C LYS A 1 -16.25 -5.33 -4.20
N LEU A 2 -16.47 -6.65 -4.22
CA LEU A 2 -16.98 -7.35 -5.41
C LEU A 2 -18.33 -6.78 -5.85
N TYR A 3 -19.23 -6.50 -4.90
CA TYR A 3 -20.50 -5.83 -5.13
C TYR A 3 -20.33 -4.51 -5.90
N SER A 4 -19.47 -3.61 -5.39
CA SER A 4 -19.24 -2.33 -6.06
C SER A 4 -18.67 -2.47 -7.47
N LEU A 5 -17.89 -3.51 -7.74
CA LEU A 5 -17.38 -3.80 -9.09
C LEU A 5 -18.47 -4.30 -10.04
N CYS A 6 -19.50 -4.97 -9.51
CA CYS A 6 -20.63 -5.44 -10.30
C CYS A 6 -21.66 -4.34 -10.59
N PHE A 7 -22.02 -3.58 -9.56
CA PHE A 7 -23.20 -2.72 -9.57
C PHE A 7 -22.92 -1.22 -9.53
N SER A 8 -21.62 -0.83 -9.35
CA SER A 8 -21.21 0.58 -9.37
C SER A 8 -19.85 0.76 -10.05
N ASP A 9 -19.14 1.85 -9.75
CA ASP A 9 -17.85 2.20 -10.34
C ASP A 9 -16.64 1.46 -9.72
N GLY A 10 -16.87 0.60 -8.74
CA GLY A 10 -15.84 -0.13 -8.00
C GLY A 10 -14.98 0.73 -7.06
N LYS A 11 -15.21 2.03 -6.97
CA LYS A 11 -14.43 2.96 -6.15
C LYS A 11 -14.96 3.07 -4.73
N THR A 12 -16.28 3.14 -4.62
CA THR A 12 -16.97 3.30 -3.35
C THR A 12 -17.36 1.95 -2.77
N ARG A 13 -17.17 1.75 -1.47
CA ARG A 13 -17.69 0.59 -0.75
C ARG A 13 -19.06 0.94 -0.21
N VAL A 14 -20.05 0.15 -0.54
CA VAL A 14 -21.37 0.23 0.08
C VAL A 14 -21.42 -0.64 1.33
N SER A 15 -22.28 -0.31 2.28
CA SER A 15 -22.57 -1.16 3.43
C SER A 15 -23.30 -2.42 3.01
N LEU A 16 -23.30 -3.47 3.84
CA LEU A 16 -24.10 -4.67 3.57
C LEU A 16 -25.58 -4.34 3.48
N GLU A 17 -26.06 -3.48 4.38
CA GLU A 17 -27.46 -3.04 4.42
C GLU A 17 -27.86 -2.30 3.15
N THR A 18 -27.02 -1.37 2.66
CA THR A 18 -27.23 -0.68 1.40
C THR A 18 -27.28 -1.66 0.22
N ALA A 19 -26.37 -2.63 0.17
CA ALA A 19 -26.36 -3.63 -0.89
C ALA A 19 -27.64 -4.49 -0.92
N ILE A 20 -28.17 -4.82 0.25
CA ILE A 20 -29.44 -5.56 0.41
C ILE A 20 -30.61 -4.74 -0.10
N ASP A 21 -30.68 -3.45 0.26
CA ASP A 21 -31.74 -2.55 -0.17
C ASP A 21 -31.72 -2.34 -1.70
N GLU A 22 -30.53 -2.08 -2.26
CA GLU A 22 -30.37 -1.90 -3.70
C GLU A 22 -30.78 -3.15 -4.51
N GLN A 23 -30.49 -4.34 -3.98
CA GLN A 23 -30.86 -5.62 -4.63
C GLN A 23 -32.25 -6.11 -4.23
N LYS A 24 -33.00 -5.37 -3.42
CA LYS A 24 -34.36 -5.72 -2.94
C LYS A 24 -34.41 -7.10 -2.27
N ILE A 25 -33.33 -7.45 -1.55
CA ILE A 25 -33.26 -8.70 -0.79
C ILE A 25 -34.14 -8.55 0.47
N ASN A 26 -34.98 -9.52 0.74
CA ASN A 26 -35.93 -9.47 1.85
C ASN A 26 -35.21 -9.45 3.23
N LYS A 27 -35.58 -8.48 4.07
CA LYS A 27 -35.00 -8.30 5.42
C LYS A 27 -35.85 -9.03 6.47
N GLU A 28 -35.75 -10.34 6.52
CA GLU A 28 -36.52 -11.19 7.46
C GLU A 28 -35.82 -11.34 8.82
N ILE A 29 -34.55 -11.04 8.89
CA ILE A 29 -33.69 -11.33 10.04
C ILE A 29 -33.01 -10.02 10.50
N PRO A 30 -32.86 -9.77 11.82
CA PRO A 30 -32.23 -8.55 12.30
C PRO A 30 -30.75 -8.50 11.98
N PHE A 31 -30.24 -7.31 11.61
CA PHE A 31 -28.82 -7.02 11.41
C PHE A 31 -28.02 -7.02 12.73
N HIS A 32 -26.70 -6.97 12.59
CA HIS A 32 -25.72 -6.81 13.67
C HIS A 32 -25.50 -8.04 14.54
N THR A 33 -25.82 -9.22 14.02
CA THR A 33 -25.30 -10.48 14.58
C THR A 33 -24.41 -11.16 13.53
N ALA A 34 -23.32 -11.76 13.97
CA ALA A 34 -22.37 -12.39 13.05
C ALA A 34 -23.00 -13.43 12.11
N VAL A 35 -23.96 -14.21 12.63
CA VAL A 35 -24.67 -15.23 11.85
C VAL A 35 -25.57 -14.60 10.78
N TYR A 36 -26.34 -13.60 11.14
CA TYR A 36 -27.28 -12.97 10.21
C TYR A 36 -26.57 -12.10 9.17
N ASP A 37 -25.50 -11.42 9.56
CA ASP A 37 -24.64 -10.69 8.62
C ASP A 37 -23.96 -11.63 7.63
N ALA A 38 -23.58 -12.85 8.06
CA ALA A 38 -23.07 -13.89 7.16
C ALA A 38 -24.13 -14.39 6.17
N ILE A 39 -25.37 -14.62 6.63
CA ILE A 39 -26.50 -15.03 5.77
C ILE A 39 -26.77 -13.93 4.71
N TYR A 40 -26.87 -12.69 5.11
CA TYR A 40 -27.08 -11.59 4.18
C TYR A 40 -25.89 -11.39 3.20
N THR A 41 -24.66 -11.61 3.68
CA THR A 41 -23.49 -11.60 2.81
C THR A 41 -23.57 -12.68 1.75
N ALA A 42 -24.03 -13.90 2.11
CA ALA A 42 -24.25 -14.98 1.14
C ALA A 42 -25.31 -14.61 0.11
N ARG A 43 -26.47 -14.07 0.53
CA ARG A 43 -27.54 -13.63 -0.36
C ARG A 43 -27.05 -12.52 -1.33
N VAL A 44 -26.27 -11.57 -0.85
CA VAL A 44 -25.63 -10.55 -1.72
C VAL A 44 -24.61 -11.19 -2.67
N PHE A 45 -23.91 -12.22 -2.24
CA PHE A 45 -22.95 -12.93 -3.10
C PHE A 45 -23.64 -13.69 -4.23
N GLU A 46 -24.83 -14.24 -4.01
CA GLU A 46 -25.62 -14.97 -5.01
C GLU A 46 -26.03 -14.07 -6.20
N VAL A 47 -26.23 -12.76 -5.98
CA VAL A 47 -26.59 -11.81 -7.05
C VAL A 47 -25.37 -11.22 -7.76
N ILE A 48 -24.16 -11.51 -7.30
CA ILE A 48 -22.92 -11.03 -7.92
C ILE A 48 -22.58 -11.91 -9.12
N ASP A 49 -22.41 -11.30 -10.31
CA ASP A 49 -21.76 -11.96 -11.44
C ASP A 49 -20.28 -12.23 -11.13
N PHE A 50 -20.04 -13.41 -10.54
CA PHE A 50 -18.71 -13.80 -10.10
C PHE A 50 -17.70 -13.93 -11.25
N GLU A 51 -18.15 -14.40 -12.42
CA GLU A 51 -17.30 -14.52 -13.61
C GLU A 51 -16.76 -13.16 -14.07
N ARG A 52 -17.58 -12.14 -13.98
CA ARG A 52 -17.20 -10.76 -14.30
C ARG A 52 -16.17 -10.21 -13.31
N VAL A 53 -16.26 -10.54 -12.03
CA VAL A 53 -15.45 -9.91 -10.96
C VAL A 53 -14.33 -10.77 -10.41
N LYS A 54 -14.27 -12.07 -10.74
CA LYS A 54 -13.25 -13.01 -10.22
C LYS A 54 -11.81 -12.57 -10.48
N ARG A 55 -11.57 -11.84 -11.57
CA ARG A 55 -10.26 -11.27 -11.91
C ARG A 55 -9.82 -10.14 -10.97
N TYR A 56 -10.73 -9.57 -10.17
CA TYR A 56 -10.47 -8.48 -9.23
C TYR A 56 -10.29 -9.00 -7.80
N THR A 57 -9.48 -10.01 -7.60
CA THR A 57 -9.25 -10.62 -6.30
C THR A 57 -8.80 -9.60 -5.25
N SER A 58 -9.37 -9.70 -4.06
CA SER A 58 -8.88 -9.01 -2.87
C SER A 58 -8.01 -9.98 -2.10
N VAL A 59 -6.75 -9.60 -1.86
CA VAL A 59 -5.84 -10.42 -1.08
C VAL A 59 -6.04 -10.11 0.38
N ASP A 60 -6.25 -11.16 1.17
CA ASP A 60 -6.14 -11.08 2.61
C ASP A 60 -4.66 -10.88 2.97
N THR A 61 -4.37 -9.79 3.66
CA THR A 61 -3.00 -9.45 4.06
C THR A 61 -2.56 -10.15 5.35
N TYR A 62 -3.40 -10.98 5.97
CA TYR A 62 -3.01 -11.83 7.08
C TYR A 62 -2.25 -13.08 6.62
N CYS A 63 -2.56 -13.56 5.42
CA CYS A 63 -1.82 -14.65 4.78
C CYS A 63 -0.89 -14.06 3.73
N ILE A 64 0.37 -13.83 4.10
CA ILE A 64 1.40 -13.38 3.17
C ILE A 64 2.03 -14.57 2.46
N PRO A 65 2.63 -14.38 1.27
CA PRO A 65 3.39 -15.44 0.60
C PRO A 65 4.56 -15.93 1.45
N ASP A 66 4.78 -17.23 1.48
CA ASP A 66 5.88 -17.83 2.25
C ASP A 66 7.20 -17.71 1.49
N ASN A 67 7.16 -17.77 0.17
CA ASN A 67 8.35 -17.75 -0.68
C ASN A 67 8.20 -16.74 -1.84
N LYS A 68 9.27 -16.61 -2.62
CA LYS A 68 9.37 -15.63 -3.71
C LYS A 68 8.48 -15.97 -4.90
N GLU A 69 8.21 -17.24 -5.14
CA GLU A 69 7.40 -17.74 -6.24
C GLU A 69 5.92 -17.46 -6.03
N GLU A 70 5.50 -17.42 -4.77
CA GLU A 70 4.11 -17.18 -4.36
C GLU A 70 3.78 -15.70 -4.16
N GLU A 71 4.74 -14.80 -4.37
CA GLU A 71 4.50 -13.35 -4.22
C GLU A 71 3.37 -12.88 -5.15
N PHE A 72 2.41 -12.15 -4.58
CA PHE A 72 1.22 -11.73 -5.31
C PHE A 72 1.48 -10.52 -6.22
N PHE A 73 1.08 -10.65 -7.47
CA PHE A 73 1.07 -9.54 -8.42
C PHE A 73 -0.31 -9.45 -9.09
N PHE A 74 -0.94 -8.30 -8.97
CA PHE A 74 -2.25 -8.01 -9.57
C PHE A 74 -2.16 -6.79 -10.48
N ASN A 75 -2.67 -6.94 -11.69
CA ASN A 75 -2.84 -5.84 -12.62
C ASN A 75 -4.34 -5.52 -12.75
N TYR A 76 -4.73 -4.30 -12.36
CA TYR A 76 -6.09 -3.81 -12.43
C TYR A 76 -6.32 -2.88 -13.64
N GLY A 77 -5.38 -2.80 -14.56
CA GLY A 77 -5.41 -1.91 -15.71
C GLY A 77 -5.04 -0.47 -15.40
N THR A 78 -5.62 0.12 -14.37
CA THR A 78 -5.35 1.50 -13.92
C THR A 78 -4.24 1.59 -12.87
N TYR A 79 -3.95 0.50 -12.19
CA TYR A 79 -2.85 0.36 -11.23
C TYR A 79 -2.44 -1.10 -11.07
N THR A 80 -1.24 -1.32 -10.56
CA THR A 80 -0.78 -2.65 -10.16
C THR A 80 -0.60 -2.72 -8.65
N LYS A 81 -0.84 -3.89 -8.08
CA LYS A 81 -0.60 -4.19 -6.66
C LYS A 81 0.30 -5.41 -6.57
N TYR A 82 1.36 -5.29 -5.78
CA TYR A 82 2.27 -6.38 -5.47
C TYR A 82 2.40 -6.53 -3.96
N ILE A 83 2.39 -7.77 -3.48
CA ILE A 83 2.59 -8.11 -2.07
C ILE A 83 3.77 -9.06 -2.00
N SER A 84 4.79 -8.67 -1.25
CA SER A 84 5.98 -9.48 -1.05
C SER A 84 5.75 -10.60 -0.05
N ARG A 85 6.63 -11.57 -0.08
CA ARG A 85 6.80 -12.54 1.02
C ARG A 85 7.19 -11.85 2.32
N GLY A 86 7.20 -12.61 3.42
CA GLY A 86 7.70 -12.18 4.72
C GLY A 86 9.22 -12.05 4.75
N PHE A 87 9.69 -11.05 5.48
CA PHE A 87 11.10 -10.82 5.79
C PHE A 87 11.29 -10.74 7.31
N PRO A 88 12.37 -11.30 7.86
CA PRO A 88 12.64 -11.21 9.30
C PRO A 88 12.92 -9.77 9.75
N GLU A 89 13.52 -8.95 8.89
CA GLU A 89 13.89 -7.58 9.18
C GLU A 89 13.20 -6.59 8.23
N ARG A 90 12.74 -5.48 8.77
CA ARG A 90 12.07 -4.42 7.99
C ARG A 90 12.95 -3.84 6.89
N GLU A 91 14.23 -3.70 7.15
CA GLU A 91 15.23 -3.12 6.25
C GLU A 91 15.42 -3.98 4.98
N MET A 92 15.13 -5.26 5.05
CA MET A 92 15.25 -6.20 3.92
C MET A 92 14.21 -5.91 2.83
N ILE A 93 13.05 -5.37 3.18
CA ILE A 93 11.96 -5.07 2.23
C ILE A 93 12.47 -4.16 1.11
N MET A 94 13.13 -3.06 1.46
CA MET A 94 13.61 -2.11 0.44
C MET A 94 14.97 -2.49 -0.15
N LYS A 95 15.58 -3.58 0.30
CA LYS A 95 16.75 -4.21 -0.36
C LYS A 95 16.29 -5.20 -1.44
N ASP A 96 15.09 -5.78 -1.32
CA ASP A 96 14.55 -6.71 -2.31
C ASP A 96 14.31 -6.04 -3.67
N SER A 97 14.79 -6.69 -4.73
CA SER A 97 14.74 -6.16 -6.09
C SER A 97 13.31 -6.08 -6.64
N ARG A 98 12.44 -7.06 -6.32
CA ARG A 98 11.04 -7.07 -6.77
C ARG A 98 10.24 -5.96 -6.09
N VAL A 99 10.48 -5.71 -4.81
CA VAL A 99 9.83 -4.59 -4.10
C VAL A 99 10.28 -3.26 -4.69
N ARG A 100 11.57 -3.09 -4.98
CA ARG A 100 12.14 -1.84 -5.51
C ARG A 100 11.88 -1.60 -7.00
N SER A 101 11.55 -2.64 -7.75
CA SER A 101 11.29 -2.49 -9.18
C SER A 101 10.08 -1.60 -9.43
N MET A 102 10.13 -0.83 -10.51
CA MET A 102 9.02 -0.01 -10.98
C MET A 102 8.74 -0.33 -12.45
N HIS A 103 7.49 -0.65 -12.74
CA HIS A 103 6.99 -0.93 -14.08
C HIS A 103 5.79 -0.05 -14.36
N CYS A 104 5.54 0.24 -15.61
CA CYS A 104 4.33 0.91 -16.03
C CYS A 104 3.12 -0.01 -15.75
N CYS A 105 2.10 0.51 -15.07
CA CYS A 105 0.89 -0.26 -14.76
C CYS A 105 0.03 -0.56 -15.99
N VAL A 106 0.27 0.10 -17.12
CA VAL A 106 -0.45 -0.11 -18.37
C VAL A 106 0.29 -1.09 -19.29
N CYS A 107 1.54 -0.80 -19.66
CA CYS A 107 2.29 -1.62 -20.63
C CYS A 107 3.27 -2.62 -20.00
N GLY A 108 3.43 -2.62 -18.67
CA GLY A 108 4.34 -3.54 -17.96
C GLY A 108 5.84 -3.27 -18.13
N ARG A 109 6.23 -2.33 -19.01
CA ARG A 109 7.65 -2.01 -19.24
C ARG A 109 8.31 -1.37 -18.03
N ASN A 110 9.61 -1.60 -17.88
CA ASN A 110 10.41 -0.90 -16.90
C ASN A 110 10.35 0.61 -17.12
N VAL A 111 10.25 1.38 -16.04
CA VAL A 111 10.23 2.84 -16.10
C VAL A 111 11.57 3.43 -15.68
N LYS A 112 11.96 4.53 -16.30
CA LYS A 112 13.13 5.33 -15.91
C LYS A 112 12.83 6.02 -14.57
N ARG A 113 13.66 5.79 -13.56
CA ARG A 113 13.47 6.41 -12.24
C ARG A 113 13.74 7.92 -12.29
N VAL A 114 12.72 8.72 -11.96
CA VAL A 114 12.77 10.19 -11.85
C VAL A 114 12.98 10.60 -10.40
N ILE A 115 12.25 9.98 -9.48
CA ILE A 115 12.41 10.18 -8.04
C ILE A 115 12.73 8.83 -7.40
N LYS A 116 13.92 8.72 -6.79
CA LYS A 116 14.32 7.51 -6.06
C LYS A 116 13.37 7.26 -4.90
N TRP A 117 13.18 5.99 -4.54
CA TRP A 117 12.43 5.62 -3.35
C TRP A 117 12.94 6.35 -2.11
N TYR A 118 12.07 7.04 -1.43
CA TYR A 118 12.33 7.70 -0.16
C TYR A 118 11.25 7.33 0.87
N SER A 119 11.62 7.26 2.14
CA SER A 119 10.68 6.87 3.18
C SER A 119 9.94 8.07 3.75
N ILE A 120 8.69 7.82 4.12
CA ILE A 120 7.77 8.74 4.79
C ILE A 120 7.32 8.08 6.10
N GLY A 121 7.24 8.88 7.18
CA GLY A 121 6.69 8.40 8.45
C GLY A 121 7.38 7.15 8.99
N ASN A 122 8.43 7.30 9.76
CA ASN A 122 9.15 6.23 10.46
C ASN A 122 9.45 4.97 9.61
N GLN A 123 9.73 5.15 8.32
CA GLN A 123 10.04 4.05 7.38
C GLN A 123 8.91 3.02 7.18
N ARG A 124 7.68 3.36 7.51
CA ARG A 124 6.51 2.49 7.25
C ARG A 124 5.91 2.67 5.87
N MET A 125 6.36 3.69 5.15
CA MET A 125 5.91 3.99 3.80
C MET A 125 7.04 4.56 2.98
N TYR A 126 7.11 4.14 1.71
CA TYR A 126 8.06 4.67 0.72
C TYR A 126 7.29 5.18 -0.49
N CYS A 127 7.79 6.26 -1.08
CA CYS A 127 7.29 6.81 -2.34
C CYS A 127 8.43 6.96 -3.33
N GLY A 128 8.10 6.85 -4.62
CA GLY A 128 9.01 7.08 -5.72
C GLY A 128 8.23 7.38 -6.99
N VAL A 129 8.90 7.91 -8.01
CA VAL A 129 8.31 8.20 -9.32
C VAL A 129 9.24 7.69 -10.41
N GLY A 130 8.67 7.01 -11.37
CA GLY A 130 9.32 6.65 -12.64
C GLY A 130 8.62 7.32 -13.81
N PHE A 131 9.24 7.27 -14.99
CA PHE A 131 8.68 7.78 -16.23
C PHE A 131 8.65 6.67 -17.27
N CYS A 132 7.48 6.45 -17.84
CA CYS A 132 7.26 5.58 -18.99
C CYS A 132 7.15 6.45 -20.24
N GLU A 133 7.93 6.15 -21.26
CA GLU A 133 7.94 6.93 -22.50
C GLU A 133 6.58 6.95 -23.22
N GLN A 134 5.78 5.90 -23.04
CA GLN A 134 4.47 5.79 -23.68
C GLN A 134 3.31 6.31 -22.83
N HIS A 135 3.42 6.23 -21.49
CA HIS A 135 2.27 6.48 -20.59
C HIS A 135 2.55 7.57 -19.54
N GLY A 136 3.73 8.22 -19.60
CA GLY A 136 4.07 9.30 -18.70
C GLY A 136 4.51 8.84 -17.30
N TYR A 137 4.24 9.64 -16.30
CA TYR A 137 4.71 9.42 -14.93
C TYR A 137 3.98 8.27 -14.24
N VAL A 138 4.76 7.43 -13.56
CA VAL A 138 4.28 6.32 -12.73
C VAL A 138 4.66 6.57 -11.28
N LYS A 139 3.67 6.80 -10.45
CA LYS A 139 3.81 6.94 -9.00
C LYS A 139 3.86 5.57 -8.35
N GLY A 140 4.91 5.33 -7.57
CA GLY A 140 5.06 4.14 -6.74
C GLY A 140 4.88 4.45 -5.26
N LYS A 141 4.17 3.57 -4.55
CA LYS A 141 4.01 3.59 -3.11
C LYS A 141 4.23 2.20 -2.55
N VAL A 142 5.13 2.04 -1.57
CA VAL A 142 5.31 0.82 -0.79
C VAL A 142 4.88 1.07 0.64
N LYS A 143 3.91 0.32 1.13
CA LYS A 143 3.53 0.29 2.54
C LYS A 143 4.22 -0.91 3.18
N VAL A 144 4.88 -0.68 4.29
CA VAL A 144 5.51 -1.73 5.11
C VAL A 144 4.57 -2.11 6.23
N ARG A 145 4.33 -3.41 6.37
CA ARG A 145 3.46 -4.00 7.38
C ARG A 145 4.20 -5.12 8.09
N MET A 146 3.67 -5.53 9.22
CA MET A 146 4.15 -6.68 9.99
C MET A 146 2.97 -7.63 10.21
N THR A 147 3.22 -8.93 10.10
CA THR A 147 2.27 -9.99 10.45
C THR A 147 2.24 -10.20 11.97
N HIS A 148 1.30 -11.00 12.45
CA HIS A 148 1.25 -11.41 13.86
C HIS A 148 2.46 -12.29 14.24
N ASP A 149 3.07 -12.99 13.28
CA ASP A 149 4.29 -13.81 13.46
C ASP A 149 5.59 -12.98 13.38
N ASN A 150 5.49 -11.66 13.50
CA ASN A 150 6.61 -10.71 13.44
C ASN A 150 7.41 -10.71 12.12
N LEU A 151 6.84 -11.19 11.02
CA LEU A 151 7.42 -11.04 9.69
C LEU A 151 7.02 -9.71 9.07
N TRP A 152 7.96 -9.06 8.41
CA TRP A 152 7.74 -7.80 7.71
C TRP A 152 7.45 -8.05 6.23
N TYR A 153 6.50 -7.33 5.65
CA TYR A 153 6.18 -7.44 4.22
C TYR A 153 5.85 -6.08 3.60
N GLY A 154 6.01 -6.00 2.29
CA GLY A 154 5.76 -4.80 1.49
C GLY A 154 4.52 -4.94 0.61
N ILE A 155 3.64 -3.95 0.67
CA ILE A 155 2.54 -3.78 -0.28
C ILE A 155 2.92 -2.64 -1.21
N LYS A 156 3.29 -2.97 -2.46
CA LYS A 156 3.62 -2.00 -3.50
C LYS A 156 2.42 -1.73 -4.39
N ILE A 157 2.17 -0.46 -4.66
CA ILE A 157 1.16 0.00 -5.61
C ILE A 157 1.86 0.92 -6.60
N LEU A 158 1.67 0.66 -7.90
CA LEU A 158 2.12 1.50 -9.00
C LEU A 158 0.88 1.99 -9.76
N LYS A 159 0.78 3.29 -10.02
CA LYS A 159 -0.30 3.87 -10.81
C LYS A 159 0.20 5.08 -11.59
N LEU A 160 -0.48 5.43 -12.67
CA LEU A 160 -0.18 6.66 -13.41
C LEU A 160 -0.43 7.88 -12.54
N THR A 161 0.32 8.92 -12.79
CA THR A 161 0.14 10.26 -12.24
C THR A 161 0.51 11.28 -13.33
N ASP A 162 0.01 12.49 -13.20
CA ASP A 162 0.40 13.61 -14.03
C ASP A 162 1.73 14.26 -13.58
N GLU A 163 2.18 15.24 -14.30
CA GLU A 163 3.39 15.97 -13.98
C GLU A 163 3.26 16.73 -12.66
N GLU A 164 2.11 17.32 -12.40
CA GLU A 164 1.83 18.04 -11.15
C GLU A 164 1.94 17.10 -9.94
N GLY A 165 1.36 15.91 -10.02
CA GLY A 165 1.49 14.89 -8.98
C GLY A 165 2.93 14.40 -8.78
N ALA A 166 3.74 14.36 -9.85
CA ALA A 166 5.16 14.04 -9.75
C ALA A 166 5.95 15.18 -9.06
N VAL A 167 5.64 16.44 -9.37
CA VAL A 167 6.21 17.62 -8.70
C VAL A 167 5.87 17.62 -7.22
N GLN A 168 4.61 17.42 -6.85
CA GLN A 168 4.18 17.33 -5.43
C GLN A 168 4.93 16.25 -4.65
N ILE A 169 5.25 15.12 -5.29
CA ILE A 169 6.04 14.05 -4.64
C ILE A 169 7.49 14.48 -4.46
N ARG A 170 8.05 15.24 -5.39
CA ARG A 170 9.40 15.80 -5.30
C ARG A 170 9.51 16.80 -4.15
N ASP A 171 8.56 17.71 -4.05
CA ASP A 171 8.53 18.72 -2.98
C ASP A 171 8.45 18.06 -1.60
N ARG A 172 7.59 17.05 -1.46
CA ARG A 172 7.52 16.24 -0.23
C ARG A 172 8.85 15.53 0.07
N GLN A 173 9.58 15.07 -0.95
CA GLN A 173 10.90 14.45 -0.78
C GLN A 173 11.90 15.46 -0.21
N ILE A 174 11.93 16.69 -0.77
CA ILE A 174 12.80 17.78 -0.33
C ILE A 174 12.50 18.11 1.14
N ILE A 175 11.24 18.43 1.47
CA ILE A 175 10.80 18.74 2.85
C ILE A 175 11.18 17.60 3.84
N ASN A 176 10.97 16.35 3.46
CA ASN A 176 11.33 15.23 4.33
C ASN A 176 12.84 15.10 4.53
N ARG A 177 13.64 15.44 3.52
CA ARG A 177 15.10 15.42 3.60
C ARG A 177 15.60 16.52 4.56
N GLU A 178 15.03 17.70 4.47
CA GLU A 178 15.34 18.83 5.36
C GLU A 178 14.99 18.51 6.81
N LYS A 179 13.77 18.08 7.09
CA LYS A 179 13.33 17.65 8.44
C LYS A 179 14.24 16.58 9.05
N ARG A 180 14.74 15.65 8.24
CA ARG A 180 15.69 14.62 8.72
C ARG A 180 17.07 15.17 9.02
N ARG A 181 17.50 16.16 8.22
CA ARG A 181 18.78 16.86 8.44
C ARG A 181 18.72 17.64 9.76
N GLU A 182 17.68 18.41 9.98
CA GLU A 182 17.44 19.17 11.21
C GLU A 182 17.34 18.27 12.44
N ARG A 183 16.62 17.14 12.32
CA ARG A 183 16.51 16.19 13.44
C ARG A 183 17.87 15.60 13.82
N ARG A 184 18.69 15.22 12.82
CA ARG A 184 20.05 14.70 13.07
C ARG A 184 20.95 15.75 13.70
N HIS A 185 20.81 17.00 13.28
CA HIS A 185 21.57 18.10 13.84
C HIS A 185 21.23 18.30 15.32
N ARG A 186 19.95 18.40 15.64
CA ARG A 186 19.46 18.51 17.03
C ARG A 186 19.88 17.32 17.91
N GLU A 187 19.86 16.12 17.38
CA GLU A 187 20.27 14.93 18.11
C GLU A 187 21.78 14.92 18.37
N MET A 188 22.57 15.39 17.41
CA MET A 188 24.01 15.53 17.57
C MET A 188 24.38 16.61 18.60
N GLU A 189 23.70 17.77 18.56
CA GLU A 189 23.87 18.82 19.56
C GLU A 189 23.53 18.35 20.98
N ARG A 190 22.44 17.58 21.10
CA ARG A 190 22.06 17.00 22.40
C ARG A 190 23.15 16.07 22.94
N ARG A 191 23.66 15.15 22.10
CA ARG A 191 24.74 14.22 22.49
C ARG A 191 26.02 14.95 22.89
N LEU A 192 26.36 16.03 22.21
CA LEU A 192 27.52 16.84 22.56
C LEU A 192 27.34 17.54 23.92
N LYS A 193 26.14 18.04 24.22
CA LYS A 193 25.85 18.62 25.55
C LYS A 193 25.93 17.57 26.67
N GLU A 194 25.27 16.43 26.45
CA GLU A 194 25.29 15.31 27.41
C GLU A 194 26.74 14.82 27.68
N ALA A 195 27.61 14.77 26.67
CA ALA A 195 28.99 14.42 26.80
C ALA A 195 29.81 15.47 27.60
N ALA A 196 29.59 16.77 27.31
CA ALA A 196 30.28 17.85 28.04
C ALA A 196 29.85 17.93 29.52
N GLU A 197 28.56 17.65 29.82
CA GLU A 197 28.07 17.59 31.21
C GLU A 197 28.68 16.40 31.97
N SER A 198 28.82 15.23 31.35
CA SER A 198 29.41 14.07 31.96
C SER A 198 30.92 14.23 32.24
N GLU A 199 31.66 14.98 31.42
CA GLU A 199 33.07 15.31 31.66
C GLU A 199 33.25 16.32 32.81
N SER A 200 32.30 17.22 33.02
CA SER A 200 32.34 18.21 34.10
C SER A 200 32.00 17.63 35.49
N GLU A 201 31.23 16.52 35.55
CA GLU A 201 30.89 15.84 36.80
C GLU A 201 32.02 14.88 37.31
N THR A 202 33.01 14.58 36.46
CA THR A 202 34.10 13.63 36.80
C THR A 202 35.37 14.33 37.26
N THR A 203 35.38 15.66 37.31
CA THR A 203 36.53 16.49 37.76
C THR A 203 36.25 17.12 39.10
#